data_afeff6b36608368fb7da91d83251bee1
#
_entry.id   afeff6b36608368fb7da91d83251bee1
#
_cell.length_a   1.000
_cell.length_b   1.000
_cell.length_c   1.000
_cell.angle_alpha   90.00
_cell.angle_beta   90.00
_cell.angle_gamma   90.00
#
_symmetry.space_group_name_H-M   'P 1'
#
loop_
_entity.id
_entity.type
_entity.pdbx_description
1 polymer ?
#
loop_
_entity_poly.entity_id
_entity_poly.type
_entity_poly.pdbx_seq_one_letter_code
_entity_poly.pdbx_strand_id
1 'polypeptide(L)'
;MRRKRNSLSIGRRVSPRASRFRLLIRRSRIHRFGVFAAEPIPRYEKVIEYTGERITYKVALERLRKFWTPGRPKPVYFFRLSKNWEVDASVGGSGAELINHSCDPNLYARRHRGHIYFFSRRAIQPGQELTLDYRFPKDFEKIPCHCGSPKCRGTINRI
;
A
#
# COMPACT_ATOMS: atom_id res chain seq x y z
N MET A 1 13.31 -16.31 35.64
CA MET A 1 13.38 -15.07 34.83
C MET A 1 12.44 -15.17 33.66
N ARG A 2 11.25 -14.54 33.71
CA ARG A 2 10.28 -14.51 32.59
C ARG A 2 10.67 -13.40 31.62
N ARG A 3 11.09 -13.75 30.41
CA ARG A 3 11.28 -12.80 29.31
C ARG A 3 9.92 -12.15 28.97
N LYS A 4 9.76 -10.85 29.25
CA LYS A 4 8.64 -10.05 28.77
C LYS A 4 8.70 -10.05 27.25
N ARG A 5 7.75 -10.72 26.61
CA ARG A 5 7.45 -10.55 25.17
C ARG A 5 6.84 -9.17 25.03
N ASN A 6 7.63 -8.19 24.60
CA ASN A 6 7.11 -6.94 24.10
C ASN A 6 6.36 -7.23 22.77
N SER A 7 5.08 -7.53 22.88
CA SER A 7 4.19 -7.56 21.73
C SER A 7 3.71 -6.13 21.48
N LEU A 8 4.47 -5.37 20.71
CA LEU A 8 3.92 -4.22 19.99
C LEU A 8 3.00 -4.75 18.87
N SER A 9 1.92 -5.38 19.26
CA SER A 9 0.75 -5.55 18.41
C SER A 9 -0.04 -4.24 18.47
N ILE A 10 0.49 -3.19 17.83
CA ILE A 10 -0.37 -2.11 17.38
C ILE A 10 -1.41 -2.80 16.52
N GLY A 11 -2.67 -2.80 16.95
CA GLY A 11 -3.78 -3.46 16.27
C GLY A 11 -4.01 -2.83 14.90
N ARG A 12 -3.21 -3.26 13.92
CA ARG A 12 -3.34 -2.83 12.53
C ARG A 12 -4.66 -3.37 12.00
N ARG A 13 -5.61 -2.49 11.82
CA ARG A 13 -6.94 -2.81 11.28
C ARG A 13 -7.19 -1.99 10.04
N VAL A 14 -7.85 -2.62 9.06
CA VAL A 14 -8.43 -1.87 7.96
C VAL A 14 -9.62 -1.09 8.50
N SER A 15 -9.69 0.20 8.14
CA SER A 15 -10.81 1.05 8.52
C SER A 15 -12.11 0.58 7.83
N PRO A 16 -13.14 0.14 8.56
CA PRO A 16 -14.40 -0.27 7.96
C PRO A 16 -15.15 0.89 7.28
N ARG A 17 -14.85 2.15 7.65
CA ARG A 17 -15.41 3.33 6.98
C ARG A 17 -14.77 3.59 5.61
N ALA A 18 -13.53 3.18 5.43
CA ALA A 18 -12.78 3.37 4.18
C ALA A 18 -12.90 2.19 3.23
N SER A 19 -13.32 1.02 3.71
CA SER A 19 -13.42 -0.23 2.94
C SER A 19 -14.87 -0.61 2.70
N ARG A 20 -15.17 -1.03 1.46
CA ARG A 20 -16.48 -1.57 1.10
C ARG A 20 -16.62 -3.06 1.44
N PHE A 21 -15.51 -3.77 1.52
CA PHE A 21 -15.44 -5.21 1.76
C PHE A 21 -14.71 -5.50 3.06
N ARG A 22 -14.95 -6.68 3.62
CA ARG A 22 -14.18 -7.16 4.78
C ARG A 22 -12.77 -7.52 4.33
N LEU A 23 -11.80 -6.83 4.90
CA LEU A 23 -10.38 -7.00 4.63
C LEU A 23 -9.63 -7.31 5.93
N LEU A 24 -8.58 -8.13 5.82
CA LEU A 24 -7.76 -8.55 6.94
C LEU A 24 -6.30 -8.21 6.70
N ILE A 25 -5.61 -7.77 7.74
CA ILE A 25 -4.16 -7.59 7.72
C ILE A 25 -3.52 -8.86 8.27
N ARG A 26 -2.63 -9.48 7.48
CA ARG A 26 -1.90 -10.70 7.83
C ARG A 26 -0.44 -10.60 7.42
N ARG A 27 0.39 -11.55 7.88
CA ARG A 27 1.75 -11.74 7.37
C ARG A 27 1.68 -12.01 5.87
N SER A 28 2.53 -11.33 5.10
CA SER A 28 2.63 -11.48 3.64
C SER A 28 3.94 -12.17 3.25
N ARG A 29 3.89 -12.91 2.16
CA ARG A 29 5.09 -13.46 1.50
C ARG A 29 5.82 -12.43 0.66
N ILE A 30 5.14 -11.32 0.29
CA ILE A 30 5.74 -10.25 -0.51
C ILE A 30 6.59 -9.35 0.40
N HIS A 31 5.98 -8.80 1.45
CA HIS A 31 6.70 -7.95 2.40
C HIS A 31 5.91 -7.83 3.71
N ARG A 32 6.56 -8.14 4.83
CA ARG A 32 6.06 -7.98 6.23
C ARG A 32 4.58 -8.33 6.44
N PHE A 33 3.68 -7.40 6.14
CA PHE A 33 2.23 -7.51 6.25
C PHE A 33 1.61 -7.15 4.90
N GLY A 34 0.44 -7.71 4.65
CA GLY A 34 -0.38 -7.40 3.50
C GLY A 34 -1.85 -7.35 3.88
N VAL A 35 -2.66 -6.88 2.96
CA VAL A 35 -4.12 -6.82 3.08
C VAL A 35 -4.73 -7.94 2.26
N PHE A 36 -5.63 -8.70 2.86
CA PHE A 36 -6.24 -9.89 2.27
C PHE A 36 -7.76 -9.75 2.22
N ALA A 37 -8.38 -10.23 1.16
CA ALA A 37 -9.83 -10.33 1.07
C ALA A 37 -10.35 -11.36 2.09
N ALA A 38 -11.38 -11.00 2.87
CA ALA A 38 -12.07 -11.92 3.77
C ALA A 38 -13.40 -12.43 3.17
N GLU A 39 -13.80 -11.87 2.04
CA GLU A 39 -15.00 -12.23 1.28
C GLU A 39 -14.74 -12.04 -0.22
N PRO A 40 -15.56 -12.57 -1.13
CA PRO A 40 -15.40 -12.37 -2.56
C PRO A 40 -15.54 -10.90 -2.93
N ILE A 41 -14.63 -10.39 -3.76
CA ILE A 41 -14.67 -9.04 -4.32
C ILE A 41 -14.88 -9.16 -5.83
N PRO A 42 -16.01 -8.70 -6.38
CA PRO A 42 -16.23 -8.72 -7.82
C PRO A 42 -15.24 -7.82 -8.58
N ARG A 43 -15.14 -8.01 -9.89
CA ARG A 43 -14.33 -7.16 -10.78
C ARG A 43 -14.91 -5.75 -10.85
N TYR A 44 -14.03 -4.75 -10.90
CA TYR A 44 -14.33 -3.32 -11.06
C TYR A 44 -15.07 -2.66 -9.88
N GLU A 45 -15.05 -3.29 -8.73
CA GLU A 45 -15.62 -2.71 -7.51
C GLU A 45 -14.64 -1.78 -6.80
N LYS A 46 -15.20 -0.72 -6.19
CA LYS A 46 -14.43 0.11 -5.26
C LYS A 46 -14.16 -0.70 -4.00
N VAL A 47 -12.90 -0.96 -3.71
CA VAL A 47 -12.49 -1.84 -2.61
C VAL A 47 -12.21 -1.03 -1.35
N ILE A 48 -11.34 -0.04 -1.44
CA ILE A 48 -10.88 0.74 -0.29
C ILE A 48 -10.44 2.13 -0.72
N GLU A 49 -10.59 3.10 0.17
CA GLU A 49 -10.00 4.43 0.03
C GLU A 49 -8.62 4.47 0.69
N TYR A 50 -7.64 5.06 0.00
CA TYR A 50 -6.34 5.39 0.59
C TYR A 50 -6.45 6.72 1.31
N THR A 51 -6.54 6.68 2.64
CA THR A 51 -6.65 7.86 3.48
C THR A 51 -5.33 8.22 4.15
N GLY A 52 -5.25 9.44 4.64
CA GLY A 52 -4.10 9.96 5.35
C GLY A 52 -4.11 11.48 5.42
N GLU A 53 -3.05 12.04 5.95
CA GLU A 53 -2.83 13.48 5.97
C GLU A 53 -2.52 13.98 4.56
N ARG A 54 -3.21 15.04 4.11
CA ARG A 54 -2.89 15.71 2.86
C ARG A 54 -1.73 16.67 3.07
N ILE A 55 -0.64 16.44 2.39
CA ILE A 55 0.57 17.23 2.47
C ILE A 55 0.98 17.73 1.08
N THR A 56 1.67 18.86 1.04
CA THR A 56 2.24 19.32 -0.24
C THR A 56 3.41 18.42 -0.64
N TYR A 57 3.71 18.39 -1.93
CA TYR A 57 4.86 17.65 -2.46
C TYR A 57 6.18 18.07 -1.80
N LYS A 58 6.32 19.37 -1.47
CA LYS A 58 7.49 19.90 -0.74
C LYS A 58 7.64 19.24 0.63
N VAL A 59 6.55 19.20 1.42
CA VAL A 59 6.52 18.56 2.74
C VAL A 59 6.80 17.06 2.63
N ALA A 60 6.25 16.39 1.60
CA ALA A 60 6.54 14.97 1.36
C ALA A 60 8.04 14.72 1.12
N LEU A 61 8.70 15.56 0.32
CA LEU A 61 10.14 15.47 0.09
C LEU A 61 10.96 15.71 1.36
N GLU A 62 10.56 16.67 2.19
CA GLU A 62 11.21 16.93 3.48
C GLU A 62 11.09 15.74 4.43
N ARG A 63 9.88 15.15 4.52
CA ARG A 63 9.66 13.92 5.29
C ARG A 63 10.47 12.75 4.73
N LEU A 64 10.49 12.58 3.42
CA LEU A 64 11.27 11.53 2.76
C LEU A 64 12.75 11.63 3.10
N ARG A 65 13.35 12.82 3.01
CA ARG A 65 14.76 13.04 3.36
C ARG A 65 15.10 12.69 4.80
N LYS A 66 14.18 12.93 5.74
CA LYS A 66 14.34 12.56 7.16
C LYS A 66 14.29 11.05 7.41
N PHE A 67 13.53 10.31 6.59
CA PHE A 67 13.32 8.88 6.77
C PHE A 67 14.17 8.02 5.84
N TRP A 68 14.70 8.62 4.77
CA TRP A 68 15.52 7.92 3.80
C TRP A 68 16.96 7.78 4.32
N THR A 69 17.38 6.54 4.51
CA THR A 69 18.78 6.20 4.79
C THR A 69 19.23 5.25 3.68
N PRO A 70 20.31 5.57 2.92
CA PRO A 70 20.85 4.67 1.91
C PRO A 70 21.09 3.26 2.48
N GLY A 71 20.67 2.24 1.76
CA GLY A 71 20.79 0.85 2.18
C GLY A 71 19.81 0.37 3.27
N ARG A 72 19.04 1.28 3.87
CA ARG A 72 17.99 0.96 4.87
C ARG A 72 16.76 1.84 4.68
N PRO A 73 16.07 1.76 3.54
CA PRO A 73 14.88 2.56 3.34
C PRO A 73 13.81 2.22 4.36
N LYS A 74 13.34 3.21 5.10
CA LYS A 74 12.14 3.06 5.92
C LYS A 74 10.91 3.07 5.02
N PRO A 75 9.86 2.30 5.35
CA PRO A 75 8.63 2.34 4.57
C PRO A 75 8.07 3.77 4.52
N VAL A 76 7.80 4.26 3.35
CA VAL A 76 7.10 5.53 3.10
C VAL A 76 5.71 5.20 2.60
N TYR A 77 4.71 5.87 3.15
CA TYR A 77 3.30 5.63 2.85
C TYR A 77 2.70 6.83 2.13
N PHE A 78 3.47 7.40 1.17
CA PHE A 78 3.00 8.51 0.36
C PHE A 78 2.32 8.02 -0.91
N PHE A 79 1.17 8.60 -1.22
CA PHE A 79 0.49 8.35 -2.47
C PHE A 79 0.19 9.68 -3.18
N ARG A 80 0.64 9.80 -4.44
CA ARG A 80 0.45 11.00 -5.25
C ARG A 80 -1.05 11.27 -5.47
N LEU A 81 -1.54 12.39 -4.97
CA LEU A 81 -2.91 12.83 -5.16
C LEU A 81 -3.04 13.69 -6.44
N SER A 82 -2.14 14.66 -6.60
CA SER A 82 -2.08 15.54 -7.76
C SER A 82 -0.64 16.01 -8.01
N LYS A 83 -0.43 16.95 -8.93
CA LYS A 83 0.90 17.51 -9.19
C LYS A 83 1.58 18.06 -7.93
N ASN A 84 0.80 18.69 -7.04
CA ASN A 84 1.32 19.42 -5.88
C ASN A 84 1.00 18.76 -4.54
N TRP A 85 0.20 17.68 -4.52
CA TRP A 85 -0.32 17.09 -3.30
C TRP A 85 -0.07 15.58 -3.21
N GLU A 86 0.29 15.15 -2.02
CA GLU A 86 0.42 13.76 -1.60
C GLU A 86 -0.53 13.45 -0.45
N VAL A 87 -0.84 12.18 -0.27
CA VAL A 87 -1.50 11.66 0.94
C VAL A 87 -0.47 10.84 1.70
N ASP A 88 -0.19 11.21 2.95
CA ASP A 88 0.69 10.50 3.86
C ASP A 88 -0.15 9.63 4.80
N ALA A 89 -0.22 8.34 4.53
CA ALA A 89 -0.99 7.40 5.32
C ALA A 89 -0.30 6.96 6.63
N SER A 90 0.89 7.47 6.93
CA SER A 90 1.48 7.29 8.27
C SER A 90 0.64 7.99 9.35
N VAL A 91 -0.19 8.96 8.95
CA VAL A 91 -1.14 9.69 9.82
C VAL A 91 -2.55 9.51 9.28
N GLY A 92 -3.41 8.79 10.01
CA GLY A 92 -4.80 8.58 9.61
C GLY A 92 -5.00 7.63 8.43
N GLY A 93 -4.06 6.70 8.21
CA GLY A 93 -4.16 5.69 7.17
C GLY A 93 -5.33 4.72 7.39
N SER A 94 -5.93 4.26 6.30
CA SER A 94 -7.07 3.34 6.30
C SER A 94 -6.70 1.86 6.42
N GLY A 95 -5.42 1.53 6.35
CA GLY A 95 -4.91 0.18 6.15
C GLY A 95 -4.55 -0.10 4.67
N ALA A 96 -4.99 0.75 3.73
CA ALA A 96 -4.63 0.64 2.32
C ALA A 96 -3.13 0.80 2.07
N GLU A 97 -2.42 1.49 2.94
CA GLU A 97 -0.96 1.68 2.92
C GLU A 97 -0.19 0.36 3.12
N LEU A 98 -0.85 -0.68 3.60
CA LEU A 98 -0.28 -2.01 3.78
C LEU A 98 -0.53 -2.94 2.58
N ILE A 99 -1.21 -2.46 1.54
CA ILE A 99 -1.38 -3.21 0.29
C ILE A 99 -0.04 -3.24 -0.43
N ASN A 100 0.50 -4.44 -0.63
CA ASN A 100 1.81 -4.66 -1.21
C ASN A 100 1.84 -4.43 -2.74
N HIS A 101 3.06 -4.26 -3.26
CA HIS A 101 3.28 -4.18 -4.70
C HIS A 101 3.19 -5.55 -5.37
N SER A 102 2.62 -5.56 -6.58
CA SER A 102 2.80 -6.63 -7.54
C SER A 102 2.96 -6.06 -8.97
N CYS A 103 3.79 -6.74 -9.77
CA CYS A 103 3.91 -6.44 -11.20
C CYS A 103 2.70 -6.95 -12.01
N ASP A 104 1.90 -7.85 -11.44
CA ASP A 104 0.59 -8.30 -11.94
C ASP A 104 -0.49 -8.09 -10.86
N PRO A 105 -0.86 -6.81 -10.60
CA PRO A 105 -1.71 -6.47 -9.47
C PRO A 105 -3.17 -6.87 -9.70
N ASN A 106 -3.91 -7.11 -8.63
CA ASN A 106 -5.36 -7.30 -8.69
C ASN A 106 -6.16 -6.02 -8.38
N LEU A 107 -5.48 -4.92 -8.04
CA LEU A 107 -6.07 -3.61 -7.87
C LEU A 107 -5.49 -2.58 -8.85
N TYR A 108 -6.22 -1.47 -9.00
CA TYR A 108 -5.73 -0.24 -9.62
C TYR A 108 -6.24 0.98 -8.86
N ALA A 109 -5.50 2.09 -8.92
CA ALA A 109 -5.86 3.31 -8.24
C ALA A 109 -6.60 4.28 -9.16
N ARG A 110 -7.62 4.95 -8.63
CA ARG A 110 -8.30 6.10 -9.26
C ARG A 110 -8.33 7.28 -8.30
N ARG A 111 -8.12 8.47 -8.85
CA ARG A 111 -8.27 9.73 -8.13
C ARG A 111 -9.58 10.37 -8.55
N HIS A 112 -10.36 10.80 -7.56
CA HIS A 112 -11.63 11.47 -7.83
C HIS A 112 -11.92 12.48 -6.74
N ARG A 113 -12.15 13.73 -7.11
CA ARG A 113 -12.52 14.85 -6.20
C ARG A 113 -11.63 14.95 -4.96
N GLY A 114 -10.32 14.80 -5.12
CA GLY A 114 -9.36 14.90 -4.04
C GLY A 114 -9.26 13.66 -3.14
N HIS A 115 -9.79 12.52 -3.57
CA HIS A 115 -9.69 11.23 -2.91
C HIS A 115 -8.95 10.21 -3.79
N ILE A 116 -8.38 9.20 -3.17
CA ILE A 116 -7.70 8.09 -3.84
C ILE A 116 -8.43 6.80 -3.49
N TYR A 117 -8.97 6.13 -4.50
CA TYR A 117 -9.68 4.87 -4.33
C TYR A 117 -8.98 3.75 -5.06
N PHE A 118 -8.94 2.57 -4.46
CA PHE A 118 -8.48 1.35 -5.11
C PHE A 118 -9.66 0.50 -5.54
N PHE A 119 -9.59 0.06 -6.79
CA PHE A 119 -10.61 -0.75 -7.44
C PHE A 119 -10.04 -2.09 -7.85
N SER A 120 -10.86 -3.14 -7.82
CA SER A 120 -10.50 -4.47 -8.30
C SER A 120 -10.37 -4.49 -9.83
N ARG A 121 -9.27 -5.04 -10.34
CA ARG A 121 -9.04 -5.26 -11.78
C ARG A 121 -9.69 -6.55 -12.28
N ARG A 122 -9.82 -7.51 -11.39
CA ARG A 122 -10.42 -8.84 -11.60
C ARG A 122 -11.15 -9.26 -10.33
N ALA A 123 -11.95 -10.30 -10.41
CA ALA A 123 -12.53 -10.90 -9.21
C ALA A 123 -11.41 -11.38 -8.27
N ILE A 124 -11.58 -11.16 -6.97
CA ILE A 124 -10.64 -11.52 -5.92
C ILE A 124 -11.36 -12.47 -4.96
N GLN A 125 -10.78 -13.64 -4.74
CA GLN A 125 -11.35 -14.65 -3.86
C GLN A 125 -10.95 -14.41 -2.39
N PRO A 126 -11.73 -14.90 -1.43
CA PRO A 126 -11.35 -14.88 -0.02
C PRO A 126 -9.98 -15.52 0.18
N GLY A 127 -9.16 -14.90 1.02
CA GLY A 127 -7.78 -15.34 1.28
C GLY A 127 -6.73 -14.85 0.29
N GLN A 128 -7.11 -14.25 -0.83
CA GLN A 128 -6.15 -13.63 -1.75
C GLN A 128 -5.63 -12.31 -1.20
N GLU A 129 -4.33 -12.07 -1.37
CA GLU A 129 -3.70 -10.81 -1.04
C GLU A 129 -4.04 -9.75 -2.09
N LEU A 130 -4.41 -8.57 -1.60
CA LEU A 130 -4.62 -7.38 -2.42
C LEU A 130 -3.28 -6.77 -2.79
N THR A 131 -3.10 -6.46 -4.07
CA THR A 131 -1.83 -5.93 -4.58
C THR A 131 -2.07 -4.79 -5.56
N LEU A 132 -1.14 -3.84 -5.57
CA LEU A 132 -1.15 -2.66 -6.43
C LEU A 132 0.21 -2.53 -7.15
N ASP A 133 0.22 -2.01 -8.37
CA ASP A 133 1.48 -1.57 -8.98
C ASP A 133 1.84 -0.17 -8.45
N TYR A 134 2.90 -0.07 -7.68
CA TYR A 134 3.35 1.19 -7.07
C TYR A 134 3.83 2.20 -8.09
N ARG A 135 4.36 1.75 -9.23
CA ARG A 135 4.82 2.59 -10.33
C ARG A 135 5.84 3.64 -9.90
N PHE A 136 6.80 3.28 -9.07
CA PHE A 136 7.89 4.18 -8.73
C PHE A 136 8.57 4.70 -10.01
N PRO A 137 9.05 5.96 -10.00
CA PRO A 137 9.76 6.51 -11.14
C PRO A 137 10.95 5.62 -11.53
N LYS A 138 11.25 5.54 -12.82
CA LYS A 138 12.36 4.69 -13.31
C LYS A 138 13.74 5.26 -13.01
N ASP A 139 13.82 6.55 -12.78
CA ASP A 139 15.00 7.31 -12.37
C ASP A 139 15.24 7.29 -10.86
N PHE A 140 14.31 6.74 -10.09
CA PHE A 140 14.47 6.52 -8.66
C PHE A 140 15.35 5.29 -8.41
N GLU A 141 16.03 5.26 -7.24
CA GLU A 141 16.81 4.07 -6.81
C GLU A 141 15.98 2.78 -7.04
N LYS A 142 16.59 1.82 -7.73
CA LYS A 142 15.90 0.55 -8.05
C LYS A 142 15.67 -0.26 -6.78
N ILE A 143 14.40 -0.52 -6.50
CA ILE A 143 13.98 -1.33 -5.36
C ILE A 143 13.60 -2.72 -5.87
N PRO A 144 14.25 -3.80 -5.37
CA PRO A 144 13.94 -5.17 -5.76
C PRO A 144 12.48 -5.52 -5.53
N CYS A 145 11.88 -6.27 -6.45
CA CYS A 145 10.51 -6.76 -6.34
C CYS A 145 10.49 -8.24 -5.95
N HIS A 146 9.68 -8.56 -4.95
CA HIS A 146 9.48 -9.93 -4.45
C HIS A 146 8.02 -10.39 -4.59
N CYS A 147 7.29 -9.87 -5.60
CA CYS A 147 5.85 -10.14 -5.73
C CYS A 147 5.51 -11.59 -6.11
N GLY A 148 6.49 -12.40 -6.54
CA GLY A 148 6.28 -13.80 -6.91
C GLY A 148 5.46 -14.04 -8.19
N SER A 149 5.09 -12.98 -8.92
CA SER A 149 4.34 -13.10 -10.17
C SER A 149 5.26 -13.65 -11.29
N PRO A 150 4.75 -14.53 -12.19
CA PRO A 150 5.47 -14.89 -13.42
C PRO A 150 5.79 -13.68 -14.32
N LYS A 151 5.04 -12.58 -14.18
CA LYS A 151 5.27 -11.32 -14.89
C LYS A 151 6.11 -10.32 -14.09
N CYS A 152 6.87 -10.78 -13.10
CA CYS A 152 7.67 -9.91 -12.26
C CYS A 152 8.75 -9.19 -13.06
N ARG A 153 8.83 -7.87 -12.92
CA ARG A 153 9.84 -7.02 -13.57
C ARG A 153 11.22 -7.04 -12.85
N GLY A 154 11.31 -7.74 -11.71
CA GLY A 154 12.48 -7.70 -10.84
C GLY A 154 12.62 -6.41 -10.01
N THR A 155 11.84 -5.39 -10.31
CA THR A 155 11.82 -4.11 -9.58
C THR A 155 10.40 -3.57 -9.44
N ILE A 156 10.15 -2.77 -8.37
CA ILE A 156 8.88 -2.05 -8.20
C ILE A 156 8.81 -0.75 -9.01
N ASN A 157 9.93 -0.34 -9.60
CA ASN A 157 10.01 0.82 -10.48
C ASN A 157 9.34 0.54 -11.84
N ARG A 158 8.92 1.60 -12.52
CA ARG A 158 8.54 1.52 -13.96
C ARG A 158 9.76 1.11 -14.78
N ILE A 159 9.51 0.38 -15.86
CA ILE A 159 10.52 -0.01 -16.85
C ILE A 159 10.57 1.07 -17.95
#